data_3037e0edff64583e78059804001cf102
#
_entry.id   3037e0edff64583e78059804001cf102
#
_cell.length_a   1.000
_cell.length_b   1.000
_cell.length_c   1.000
_cell.angle_alpha   90.00
_cell.angle_beta   90.00
_cell.angle_gamma   90.00
#
_symmetry.space_group_name_H-M   'P 1'
#
loop_
_entity.id
_entity.type
_entity.pdbx_description
1 polymer ?
#
loop_
_entity_poly.entity_id
_entity_poly.type
_entity_poly.pdbx_seq_one_letter_code
_entity_poly.pdbx_strand_id
1 'polypeptide(L)'
;MTTTIRILLCEDQTLMRQGLHTVLELEAGFQVVGEAANGEEAIQRYLQLQAADKGPDVVLMDVQMPRKNGVQATAAIIAHNPDARIIILTTFDYDDYVFEAVKAGAMGYLLKDVPSSELTTTIRTVYAGEPFIQPQVASKLLVEFGRKGHNGNAATPTRTSDQIEEELSGREVEVLKLLAAGASNRDIADKLVLAEGTVKNHVSNILSKLHAENRTQAANMARERKLI
;
A
#
# COMPACT_ATOMS: atom_id res chain seq x y z
N MET A 1 10.20 -34.00 0.33
CA MET A 1 9.59 -33.23 1.43
C MET A 1 9.11 -31.94 0.83
N THR A 2 7.82 -31.70 0.82
CA THR A 2 7.25 -30.41 0.36
C THR A 2 7.60 -29.34 1.38
N THR A 3 8.40 -28.36 0.99
CA THR A 3 8.73 -27.22 1.83
C THR A 3 7.47 -26.40 2.09
N THR A 4 7.11 -26.20 3.35
CA THR A 4 5.97 -25.38 3.71
C THR A 4 6.36 -23.90 3.65
N ILE A 5 5.62 -23.09 2.91
CA ILE A 5 5.81 -21.64 2.78
C ILE A 5 5.05 -20.97 3.93
N ARG A 6 5.78 -20.24 4.78
CA ARG A 6 5.23 -19.51 5.92
C ARG A 6 4.78 -18.12 5.48
N ILE A 7 3.53 -17.77 5.76
CA ILE A 7 2.90 -16.54 5.28
C ILE A 7 2.50 -15.66 6.46
N LEU A 8 2.87 -14.37 6.42
CA LEU A 8 2.30 -13.33 7.27
C LEU A 8 1.21 -12.61 6.47
N LEU A 9 -0.03 -12.62 6.98
CA LEU A 9 -1.19 -12.03 6.32
C LEU A 9 -1.57 -10.70 6.97
N CYS A 10 -1.51 -9.60 6.22
CA CYS A 10 -1.78 -8.25 6.67
C CYS A 10 -2.96 -7.65 5.91
N GLU A 11 -4.11 -7.51 6.57
CA GLU A 11 -5.40 -7.08 5.99
C GLU A 11 -6.26 -6.48 7.11
N ASP A 12 -6.79 -5.28 6.93
CA ASP A 12 -7.59 -4.62 7.96
C ASP A 12 -9.04 -5.12 8.03
N GLN A 13 -9.60 -5.54 6.88
CA GLN A 13 -10.95 -6.04 6.79
C GLN A 13 -11.04 -7.47 7.33
N THR A 14 -11.70 -7.64 8.47
CA THR A 14 -11.79 -8.94 9.17
C THR A 14 -12.32 -10.08 8.28
N LEU A 15 -13.38 -9.83 7.50
CA LEU A 15 -13.97 -10.86 6.65
C LEU A 15 -13.02 -11.27 5.51
N MET A 16 -12.33 -10.29 4.90
CA MET A 16 -11.35 -10.53 3.85
C MET A 16 -10.15 -11.32 4.42
N ARG A 17 -9.64 -10.92 5.57
CA ARG A 17 -8.52 -11.61 6.24
C ARG A 17 -8.87 -13.05 6.56
N GLN A 18 -10.08 -13.33 7.12
CA GLN A 18 -10.55 -14.68 7.38
C GLN A 18 -10.71 -15.51 6.10
N GLY A 19 -11.23 -14.91 5.02
CA GLY A 19 -11.35 -15.55 3.72
C GLY A 19 -10.00 -15.94 3.14
N LEU A 20 -9.04 -15.01 3.11
CA LEU A 20 -7.68 -15.27 2.65
C LEU A 20 -6.96 -16.32 3.51
N HIS A 21 -7.10 -16.24 4.84
CA HIS A 21 -6.57 -17.25 5.75
C HIS A 21 -7.09 -18.66 5.37
N THR A 22 -8.40 -18.80 5.22
CA THR A 22 -9.02 -20.09 4.87
C THR A 22 -8.51 -20.60 3.52
N VAL A 23 -8.43 -19.75 2.51
CA VAL A 23 -7.91 -20.12 1.17
C VAL A 23 -6.45 -20.61 1.26
N LEU A 24 -5.62 -19.91 2.03
CA LEU A 24 -4.21 -20.26 2.18
C LEU A 24 -4.01 -21.57 2.95
N GLU A 25 -4.75 -21.79 4.03
CA GLU A 25 -4.65 -23.03 4.83
C GLU A 25 -5.19 -24.27 4.09
N LEU A 26 -6.11 -24.10 3.12
CA LEU A 26 -6.58 -25.18 2.27
C LEU A 26 -5.56 -25.58 1.19
N GLU A 27 -4.61 -24.73 0.89
CA GLU A 27 -3.59 -24.99 -0.14
C GLU A 27 -2.41 -25.77 0.45
N ALA A 28 -2.12 -26.93 -0.13
CA ALA A 28 -1.02 -27.78 0.33
C ALA A 28 0.34 -27.07 0.25
N GLY A 29 1.07 -27.05 1.36
CA GLY A 29 2.38 -26.43 1.44
C GLY A 29 2.38 -24.96 1.81
N PHE A 30 1.26 -24.42 2.28
CA PHE A 30 1.18 -23.08 2.89
C PHE A 30 0.85 -23.17 4.37
N GLN A 31 1.29 -22.17 5.12
CA GLN A 31 0.97 -22.01 6.54
C GLN A 31 0.92 -20.51 6.88
N VAL A 32 -0.20 -20.04 7.41
CA VAL A 32 -0.30 -18.69 7.96
C VAL A 32 0.32 -18.67 9.36
N VAL A 33 1.51 -18.05 9.49
CA VAL A 33 2.25 -17.99 10.75
C VAL A 33 1.93 -16.76 11.59
N GLY A 34 1.16 -15.82 11.03
CA GLY A 34 0.71 -14.65 11.74
C GLY A 34 -0.25 -13.81 10.92
N GLU A 35 -0.99 -12.97 11.63
CA GLU A 35 -1.92 -12.00 11.05
C GLU A 35 -1.69 -10.62 11.64
N ALA A 36 -2.03 -9.57 10.87
CA ALA A 36 -2.03 -8.18 11.29
C ALA A 36 -3.22 -7.43 10.68
N ALA A 37 -3.82 -6.52 11.44
CA ALA A 37 -4.97 -5.72 11.01
C ALA A 37 -4.60 -4.27 10.65
N ASN A 38 -3.34 -3.92 10.67
CA ASN A 38 -2.80 -2.60 10.28
C ASN A 38 -1.29 -2.67 10.09
N GLY A 39 -0.72 -1.63 9.47
CA GLY A 39 0.70 -1.60 9.15
C GLY A 39 1.65 -1.61 10.36
N GLU A 40 1.24 -1.05 11.49
CA GLU A 40 2.05 -1.10 12.72
C GLU A 40 2.14 -2.53 13.26
N GLU A 41 1.00 -3.21 13.35
CA GLU A 41 0.94 -4.63 13.75
C GLU A 41 1.72 -5.52 12.77
N ALA A 42 1.64 -5.23 11.46
CA ALA A 42 2.39 -5.96 10.43
C ALA A 42 3.90 -5.91 10.70
N ILE A 43 4.45 -4.71 10.95
CA ILE A 43 5.87 -4.53 11.28
C ILE A 43 6.22 -5.27 12.58
N GLN A 44 5.45 -5.05 13.64
CA GLN A 44 5.71 -5.69 14.94
C GLN A 44 5.65 -7.21 14.84
N ARG A 45 4.65 -7.76 14.14
CA ARG A 45 4.49 -9.21 13.98
C ARG A 45 5.63 -9.79 13.16
N TYR A 46 6.03 -9.11 12.07
CA TYR A 46 7.19 -9.53 11.28
C TYR A 46 8.44 -9.65 12.14
N LEU A 47 8.78 -8.60 12.90
CA LEU A 47 9.95 -8.58 13.76
C LEU A 47 9.92 -9.65 14.88
N GLN A 48 8.74 -9.86 15.50
CA GLN A 48 8.54 -10.90 16.51
C GLN A 48 8.79 -12.30 15.94
N LEU A 49 8.25 -12.59 14.75
CA LEU A 49 8.43 -13.88 14.09
C LEU A 49 9.88 -14.11 13.68
N GLN A 50 10.57 -13.08 13.18
CA GLN A 50 12.00 -13.14 12.86
C GLN A 50 12.84 -13.42 14.10
N ALA A 51 12.60 -12.72 15.19
CA ALA A 51 13.33 -12.91 16.46
C ALA A 51 13.12 -14.31 17.06
N ALA A 52 12.00 -14.97 16.77
CA ALA A 52 11.68 -16.33 17.21
C ALA A 52 12.19 -17.44 16.26
N ASP A 53 12.96 -17.11 15.22
CA ASP A 53 13.39 -18.01 14.14
C ASP A 53 12.20 -18.69 13.39
N LYS A 54 11.06 -17.99 13.38
CA LYS A 54 9.82 -18.40 12.72
C LYS A 54 9.38 -17.36 11.68
N GLY A 55 10.33 -16.61 11.14
CA GLY A 55 10.07 -15.55 10.18
C GLY A 55 9.22 -16.02 9.00
N PRO A 56 8.32 -15.18 8.48
CA PRO A 56 7.55 -15.51 7.28
C PRO A 56 8.48 -15.56 6.06
N ASP A 57 8.20 -16.48 5.17
CA ASP A 57 8.88 -16.60 3.88
C ASP A 57 8.30 -15.61 2.87
N VAL A 58 6.99 -15.28 3.00
CA VAL A 58 6.26 -14.32 2.19
C VAL A 58 5.32 -13.51 3.08
N VAL A 59 5.23 -12.22 2.84
CA VAL A 59 4.25 -11.32 3.47
C VAL A 59 3.20 -10.93 2.43
N LEU A 60 1.93 -11.18 2.71
CA LEU A 60 0.80 -10.63 1.96
C LEU A 60 0.38 -9.35 2.65
N MET A 61 0.44 -8.22 1.95
CA MET A 61 0.27 -6.89 2.51
C MET A 61 -0.81 -6.12 1.78
N ASP A 62 -1.92 -5.82 2.44
CA ASP A 62 -2.88 -4.86 1.92
C ASP A 62 -2.26 -3.46 1.88
N VAL A 63 -2.55 -2.72 0.82
CA VAL A 63 -2.13 -1.31 0.70
C VAL A 63 -2.84 -0.45 1.73
N GLN A 64 -4.16 -0.65 1.87
CA GLN A 64 -4.98 0.25 2.67
C GLN A 64 -5.28 -0.32 4.05
N MET A 65 -4.48 0.10 4.98
CA MET A 65 -4.67 -0.22 6.39
C MET A 65 -4.59 1.04 7.26
N PRO A 66 -5.29 1.06 8.42
CA PRO A 66 -5.22 2.17 9.37
C PRO A 66 -3.85 2.24 10.06
N ARG A 67 -3.56 3.38 10.70
CA ARG A 67 -2.32 3.74 11.41
C ARG A 67 -1.13 3.89 10.48
N LYS A 68 -0.66 2.81 9.91
CA LYS A 68 0.33 2.78 8.81
C LYS A 68 -0.27 2.00 7.64
N ASN A 69 -0.13 2.54 6.43
CA ASN A 69 -0.53 1.84 5.22
C ASN A 69 0.49 0.77 4.84
N GLY A 70 0.12 -0.11 3.90
CA GLY A 70 0.97 -1.23 3.49
C GLY A 70 2.28 -0.81 2.82
N VAL A 71 2.32 0.34 2.16
CA VAL A 71 3.55 0.88 1.55
C VAL A 71 4.54 1.27 2.64
N GLN A 72 4.09 1.99 3.66
CA GLN A 72 4.91 2.39 4.81
C GLN A 72 5.38 1.16 5.60
N ALA A 73 4.51 0.16 5.76
CA ALA A 73 4.87 -1.10 6.42
C ALA A 73 5.93 -1.87 5.61
N THR A 74 5.74 -1.95 4.28
CA THR A 74 6.71 -2.56 3.36
C THR A 74 8.08 -1.91 3.46
N ALA A 75 8.15 -0.57 3.36
CA ALA A 75 9.39 0.17 3.48
C ALA A 75 10.11 -0.11 4.81
N ALA A 76 9.37 -0.14 5.93
CA ALA A 76 9.94 -0.42 7.24
C ALA A 76 10.45 -1.87 7.37
N ILE A 77 9.74 -2.85 6.84
CA ILE A 77 10.16 -4.26 6.84
C ILE A 77 11.40 -4.44 5.97
N ILE A 78 11.43 -3.88 4.75
CA ILE A 78 12.58 -3.94 3.83
C ILE A 78 13.80 -3.23 4.41
N ALA A 79 13.63 -2.10 5.08
CA ALA A 79 14.73 -1.42 5.77
C ALA A 79 15.37 -2.29 6.87
N HIS A 80 14.58 -3.14 7.53
CA HIS A 80 15.07 -4.09 8.54
C HIS A 80 15.64 -5.36 7.91
N ASN A 81 15.00 -5.90 6.90
CA ASN A 81 15.40 -7.10 6.16
C ASN A 81 15.23 -6.88 4.65
N PRO A 82 16.31 -6.52 3.92
CA PRO A 82 16.28 -6.30 2.47
C PRO A 82 15.86 -7.52 1.64
N ASP A 83 15.96 -8.73 2.20
CA ASP A 83 15.58 -9.98 1.52
C ASP A 83 14.12 -10.38 1.80
N ALA A 84 13.34 -9.56 2.51
CA ALA A 84 11.94 -9.83 2.79
C ALA A 84 11.13 -9.86 1.49
N ARG A 85 10.33 -10.91 1.30
CA ARG A 85 9.48 -11.10 0.13
C ARG A 85 8.07 -10.62 0.44
N ILE A 86 7.70 -9.50 -0.14
CA ILE A 86 6.41 -8.85 0.12
C ILE A 86 5.59 -8.80 -1.16
N ILE A 87 4.36 -9.31 -1.09
CA ILE A 87 3.34 -9.22 -2.13
C ILE A 87 2.30 -8.22 -1.66
N ILE A 88 2.11 -7.16 -2.42
CA ILE A 88 1.06 -6.18 -2.21
C ILE A 88 -0.25 -6.73 -2.76
N LEU A 89 -1.31 -6.68 -1.94
CA LEU A 89 -2.69 -6.92 -2.37
C LEU A 89 -3.43 -5.59 -2.41
N THR A 90 -4.10 -5.29 -3.52
CA THR A 90 -4.81 -4.02 -3.68
C THR A 90 -6.12 -4.17 -4.44
N THR A 91 -7.02 -3.19 -4.33
CA THR A 91 -8.17 -3.04 -5.23
C THR A 91 -7.79 -2.12 -6.39
N PHE A 92 -8.56 -2.14 -7.50
CA PHE A 92 -8.28 -1.36 -8.73
C PHE A 92 -8.14 0.15 -8.54
N ASP A 93 -8.68 0.70 -7.45
CA ASP A 93 -8.87 2.15 -7.27
C ASP A 93 -7.61 2.91 -6.79
N TYR A 94 -6.43 2.24 -6.70
CA TYR A 94 -5.26 2.80 -6.00
C TYR A 94 -4.00 2.88 -6.86
N ASP A 95 -4.09 3.52 -8.00
CA ASP A 95 -2.99 3.67 -8.97
C ASP A 95 -1.75 4.36 -8.37
N ASP A 96 -1.96 5.33 -7.47
CA ASP A 96 -0.87 6.10 -6.86
C ASP A 96 0.05 5.26 -5.96
N TYR A 97 -0.48 4.20 -5.33
CA TYR A 97 0.30 3.36 -4.41
C TYR A 97 1.12 2.26 -5.09
N VAL A 98 0.81 1.91 -6.34
CA VAL A 98 1.53 0.87 -7.07
C VAL A 98 3.00 1.24 -7.22
N PHE A 99 3.25 2.47 -7.66
CA PHE A 99 4.59 2.99 -7.87
C PHE A 99 5.38 3.11 -6.56
N GLU A 100 4.74 3.61 -5.51
CA GLU A 100 5.38 3.75 -4.21
C GLU A 100 5.66 2.39 -3.55
N ALA A 101 4.80 1.39 -3.75
CA ALA A 101 5.02 0.03 -3.25
C ALA A 101 6.20 -0.68 -3.95
N VAL A 102 6.35 -0.49 -5.27
CA VAL A 102 7.52 -1.00 -6.01
C VAL A 102 8.80 -0.32 -5.53
N LYS A 103 8.78 1.01 -5.33
CA LYS A 103 9.91 1.74 -4.74
C LYS A 103 10.25 1.29 -3.32
N ALA A 104 9.23 0.95 -2.54
CA ALA A 104 9.42 0.42 -1.19
C ALA A 104 10.04 -0.98 -1.16
N GLY A 105 10.21 -1.64 -2.32
CA GLY A 105 10.86 -2.93 -2.46
C GLY A 105 9.91 -4.13 -2.45
N ALA A 106 8.61 -3.94 -2.70
CA ALA A 106 7.69 -5.06 -2.90
C ALA A 106 8.10 -5.90 -4.12
N MET A 107 8.13 -7.21 -3.96
CA MET A 107 8.46 -8.17 -5.02
C MET A 107 7.23 -8.64 -5.81
N GLY A 108 6.04 -8.56 -5.21
CA GLY A 108 4.80 -8.96 -5.85
C GLY A 108 3.76 -7.85 -5.79
N TYR A 109 2.93 -7.78 -6.84
CA TYR A 109 1.79 -6.89 -6.88
C TYR A 109 0.59 -7.56 -7.56
N LEU A 110 -0.51 -7.68 -6.82
CA LEU A 110 -1.68 -8.45 -7.21
C LEU A 110 -2.97 -7.71 -6.83
N LEU A 111 -3.99 -7.83 -7.66
CA LEU A 111 -5.32 -7.33 -7.34
C LEU A 111 -6.06 -8.29 -6.41
N LYS A 112 -6.91 -7.78 -5.53
CA LYS A 112 -7.69 -8.60 -4.58
C LYS A 112 -8.82 -9.40 -5.24
N ASP A 113 -9.17 -9.10 -6.49
CA ASP A 113 -10.22 -9.77 -7.25
C ASP A 113 -9.75 -10.97 -8.09
N VAL A 114 -8.48 -11.38 -7.92
CA VAL A 114 -7.93 -12.53 -8.63
C VAL A 114 -8.47 -13.87 -8.11
N PRO A 115 -8.51 -14.90 -8.96
CA PRO A 115 -8.77 -16.27 -8.52
C PRO A 115 -7.74 -16.73 -7.47
N SER A 116 -8.15 -17.58 -6.53
CA SER A 116 -7.24 -18.16 -5.53
C SER A 116 -6.04 -18.88 -6.15
N SER A 117 -6.20 -19.50 -7.30
CA SER A 117 -5.12 -20.16 -8.05
C SER A 117 -4.03 -19.18 -8.52
N GLU A 118 -4.38 -17.95 -8.86
CA GLU A 118 -3.41 -16.91 -9.24
C GLU A 118 -2.65 -16.40 -8.01
N LEU A 119 -3.36 -16.18 -6.90
CA LEU A 119 -2.75 -15.82 -5.62
C LEU A 119 -1.72 -16.88 -5.17
N THR A 120 -2.10 -18.16 -5.18
CA THR A 120 -1.21 -19.23 -4.73
C THR A 120 -0.01 -19.42 -5.66
N THR A 121 -0.19 -19.27 -6.97
CA THR A 121 0.89 -19.26 -7.95
C THR A 121 1.85 -18.10 -7.71
N THR A 122 1.33 -16.89 -7.51
CA THR A 122 2.14 -15.68 -7.23
C THR A 122 2.96 -15.85 -5.95
N ILE A 123 2.39 -16.42 -4.88
CA ILE A 123 3.12 -16.70 -3.64
C ILE A 123 4.30 -17.64 -3.90
N ARG A 124 4.11 -18.71 -4.68
CA ARG A 124 5.18 -19.64 -5.02
C ARG A 124 6.28 -19.00 -5.88
N THR A 125 5.89 -18.16 -6.83
CA THR A 125 6.81 -17.39 -7.70
C THR A 125 7.68 -16.45 -6.87
N VAL A 126 7.06 -15.66 -6.00
CA VAL A 126 7.78 -14.73 -5.11
C VAL A 126 8.62 -15.47 -4.08
N TYR A 127 8.14 -16.60 -3.56
CA TYR A 127 8.93 -17.47 -2.67
C TYR A 127 10.18 -18.02 -3.38
N ALA A 128 10.12 -18.32 -4.68
CA ALA A 128 11.27 -18.73 -5.48
C ALA A 128 12.28 -17.58 -5.75
N GLY A 129 11.93 -16.34 -5.37
CA GLY A 129 12.78 -15.16 -5.57
C GLY A 129 12.51 -14.42 -6.89
N GLU A 130 11.46 -14.80 -7.61
CA GLU A 130 11.07 -14.17 -8.85
C GLU A 130 10.02 -13.07 -8.60
N PRO A 131 10.24 -11.83 -9.08
CA PRO A 131 9.23 -10.78 -8.93
C PRO A 131 8.01 -11.08 -9.80
N PHE A 132 6.83 -10.71 -9.32
CA PHE A 132 5.58 -10.87 -10.04
C PHE A 132 4.74 -9.60 -9.99
N ILE A 133 4.43 -9.04 -11.14
CA ILE A 133 3.51 -7.92 -11.28
C ILE A 133 2.41 -8.34 -12.24
N GLN A 134 1.16 -8.31 -11.77
CA GLN A 134 0.02 -8.64 -12.62
C GLN A 134 -0.01 -7.73 -13.86
N PRO A 135 -0.33 -8.22 -15.07
CA PRO A 135 -0.25 -7.44 -16.31
C PRO A 135 -1.03 -6.12 -16.30
N GLN A 136 -2.21 -6.10 -15.67
CA GLN A 136 -3.03 -4.90 -15.51
C GLN A 136 -2.31 -3.83 -14.67
N VAL A 137 -1.60 -4.26 -13.63
CA VAL A 137 -0.80 -3.40 -12.76
C VAL A 137 0.47 -2.91 -13.48
N ALA A 138 1.13 -3.80 -14.22
CA ALA A 138 2.32 -3.46 -15.00
C ALA A 138 2.05 -2.36 -16.04
N SER A 139 0.89 -2.43 -16.72
CA SER A 139 0.47 -1.40 -17.68
C SER A 139 0.36 -0.01 -17.03
N LYS A 140 -0.18 0.07 -15.82
CA LYS A 140 -0.29 1.33 -15.05
C LYS A 140 1.07 1.86 -14.63
N LEU A 141 1.96 0.99 -14.16
CA LEU A 141 3.34 1.36 -13.85
C LEU A 141 4.05 2.00 -15.03
N LEU A 142 3.93 1.41 -16.23
CA LEU A 142 4.55 1.94 -17.44
C LEU A 142 4.03 3.34 -17.80
N VAL A 143 2.74 3.58 -17.66
CA VAL A 143 2.15 4.92 -17.88
C VAL A 143 2.73 5.93 -16.88
N GLU A 144 2.82 5.57 -15.61
CA GLU A 144 3.33 6.47 -14.57
C GLU A 144 4.84 6.74 -14.72
N PHE A 145 5.64 5.73 -15.09
CA PHE A 145 7.04 5.91 -15.45
C PHE A 145 7.20 6.85 -16.65
N GLY A 146 6.33 6.72 -17.67
CA GLY A 146 6.32 7.61 -18.84
C GLY A 146 6.01 9.06 -18.47
N ARG A 147 5.06 9.30 -17.57
CA ARG A 147 4.70 10.64 -17.07
C ARG A 147 5.82 11.30 -16.26
N LYS A 148 6.49 10.54 -15.39
CA LYS A 148 7.61 11.04 -14.58
C LYS A 148 8.92 11.17 -15.38
N GLY A 149 9.11 10.37 -16.42
CA GLY A 149 10.27 10.44 -17.31
C GLY A 149 10.29 11.68 -18.22
N HIS A 150 9.16 12.31 -18.50
CA HIS A 150 9.07 13.55 -19.29
C HIS A 150 9.35 14.84 -18.47
N ASN A 151 9.39 14.78 -17.15
CA ASN A 151 9.74 15.91 -16.28
C ASN A 151 11.23 15.88 -15.84
N GLY A 152 12.05 15.08 -16.47
CA GLY A 152 13.47 14.90 -16.16
C GLY A 152 14.38 15.86 -16.93
N ASN A 153 14.22 17.19 -16.79
CA ASN A 153 15.31 18.13 -17.07
C ASN A 153 15.20 19.36 -16.17
N ALA A 154 15.81 19.31 -15.01
CA ALA A 154 16.46 20.44 -14.34
C ALA A 154 16.97 20.03 -12.95
N ALA A 155 18.30 20.11 -12.81
CA ALA A 155 19.06 20.46 -11.60
C ALA A 155 18.80 19.67 -10.30
N THR A 156 19.79 18.90 -9.90
CA THR A 156 20.05 18.43 -8.53
C THR A 156 20.04 19.61 -7.54
N PRO A 157 19.18 19.60 -6.55
CA PRO A 157 19.50 20.29 -5.31
C PRO A 157 19.83 19.25 -4.25
N THR A 158 21.04 19.32 -3.76
CA THR A 158 21.50 18.79 -2.48
C THR A 158 20.49 19.18 -1.40
N ARG A 159 19.70 18.24 -0.88
CA ARG A 159 18.82 18.49 0.26
C ARG A 159 19.38 17.81 1.49
N THR A 160 19.79 18.66 2.41
CA THR A 160 20.07 18.38 3.81
C THR A 160 18.89 17.66 4.47
N SER A 161 19.23 16.64 5.24
CA SER A 161 18.35 15.89 6.14
C SER A 161 17.71 16.82 7.18
N ASP A 162 16.50 17.30 6.93
CA ASP A 162 15.50 17.68 7.92
C ASP A 162 14.27 18.23 7.17
N GLN A 163 13.11 17.60 7.40
CA GLN A 163 11.79 17.87 6.79
C GLN A 163 11.52 17.13 5.48
N ILE A 164 11.16 15.85 5.59
CA ILE A 164 10.35 15.15 4.58
C ILE A 164 8.90 15.60 4.83
N GLU A 165 8.49 16.73 4.25
CA GLU A 165 7.07 16.98 4.02
C GLU A 165 6.61 15.94 2.99
N GLU A 166 5.74 15.01 3.39
CA GLU A 166 5.13 14.05 2.47
C GLU A 166 4.28 14.83 1.46
N GLU A 167 4.74 14.93 0.22
CA GLU A 167 4.01 15.61 -0.85
C GLU A 167 2.67 14.89 -1.11
N LEU A 168 1.59 15.69 -1.25
CA LEU A 168 0.29 15.18 -1.64
C LEU A 168 0.33 14.65 -3.07
N SER A 169 -0.24 13.47 -3.31
CA SER A 169 -0.42 12.96 -4.67
C SER A 169 -1.38 13.83 -5.49
N GLY A 170 -1.32 13.74 -6.82
CA GLY A 170 -2.22 14.48 -7.69
C GLY A 170 -3.70 14.25 -7.34
N ARG A 171 -4.06 13.03 -6.96
CA ARG A 171 -5.42 12.67 -6.56
C ARG A 171 -5.81 13.24 -5.19
N GLU A 172 -4.89 13.27 -4.25
CA GLU A 172 -5.10 13.91 -2.95
C GLU A 172 -5.27 15.43 -3.10
N VAL A 173 -4.58 16.07 -4.03
CA VAL A 173 -4.77 17.49 -4.35
C VAL A 173 -6.17 17.74 -4.95
N GLU A 174 -6.67 16.88 -5.84
CA GLU A 174 -8.04 16.98 -6.37
C GLU A 174 -9.09 16.84 -5.28
N VAL A 175 -8.93 15.83 -4.39
CA VAL A 175 -9.82 15.64 -3.23
C VAL A 175 -9.73 16.84 -2.29
N LEU A 176 -8.52 17.34 -2.01
CA LEU A 176 -8.30 18.49 -1.13
C LEU A 176 -8.95 19.76 -1.67
N LYS A 177 -8.91 20.01 -2.99
CA LYS A 177 -9.62 21.13 -3.63
C LYS A 177 -11.12 21.08 -3.39
N LEU A 178 -11.73 19.91 -3.59
CA LEU A 178 -13.16 19.73 -3.36
C LEU A 178 -13.53 19.80 -1.87
N LEU A 179 -12.68 19.23 -1.01
CA LEU A 179 -12.82 19.33 0.44
C LEU A 179 -12.77 20.78 0.91
N ALA A 180 -11.83 21.57 0.40
CA ALA A 180 -11.69 23.00 0.71
C ALA A 180 -12.86 23.85 0.16
N ALA A 181 -13.53 23.39 -0.90
CA ALA A 181 -14.77 23.94 -1.39
C ALA A 181 -16.00 23.54 -0.57
N GLY A 182 -15.84 22.75 0.50
CA GLY A 182 -16.91 22.34 1.41
C GLY A 182 -17.71 21.10 0.95
N ALA A 183 -17.27 20.39 -0.10
CA ALA A 183 -17.96 19.21 -0.60
C ALA A 183 -17.94 18.07 0.41
N SER A 184 -19.05 17.34 0.60
CA SER A 184 -19.08 16.12 1.41
C SER A 184 -18.30 14.97 0.73
N ASN A 185 -17.97 13.90 1.47
CA ASN A 185 -17.31 12.74 0.86
C ASN A 185 -18.15 12.14 -0.27
N ARG A 186 -19.46 12.16 -0.16
CA ARG A 186 -20.39 11.73 -1.21
C ARG A 186 -20.31 12.62 -2.45
N ASP A 187 -20.31 13.95 -2.26
CA ASP A 187 -20.21 14.90 -3.39
C ASP A 187 -18.85 14.76 -4.11
N ILE A 188 -17.78 14.50 -3.34
CA ILE A 188 -16.44 14.25 -3.88
C ILE A 188 -16.44 12.91 -4.65
N ALA A 189 -17.05 11.87 -4.10
CA ALA A 189 -17.17 10.57 -4.74
C ALA A 189 -17.91 10.67 -6.08
N ASP A 190 -19.05 11.36 -6.11
CA ASP A 190 -19.84 11.58 -7.32
C ASP A 190 -19.05 12.37 -8.39
N LYS A 191 -18.35 13.45 -7.99
CA LYS A 191 -17.57 14.28 -8.91
C LYS A 191 -16.35 13.59 -9.49
N LEU A 192 -15.69 12.77 -8.69
CA LEU A 192 -14.43 12.11 -9.06
C LEU A 192 -14.64 10.67 -9.55
N VAL A 193 -15.91 10.23 -9.62
CA VAL A 193 -16.30 8.86 -10.02
C VAL A 193 -15.57 7.82 -9.15
N LEU A 194 -15.68 7.97 -7.83
CA LEU A 194 -15.07 7.11 -6.81
C LEU A 194 -16.13 6.51 -5.89
N ALA A 195 -15.77 5.44 -5.18
CA ALA A 195 -16.56 4.99 -4.04
C ALA A 195 -16.39 5.96 -2.86
N GLU A 196 -17.45 6.17 -2.05
CA GLU A 196 -17.38 7.07 -0.88
C GLU A 196 -16.32 6.62 0.13
N GLY A 197 -16.13 5.29 0.29
CA GLY A 197 -15.06 4.72 1.11
C GLY A 197 -13.66 5.14 0.63
N THR A 198 -13.43 5.17 -0.68
CA THR A 198 -12.17 5.62 -1.30
C THR A 198 -11.90 7.09 -0.97
N VAL A 199 -12.92 7.94 -1.09
CA VAL A 199 -12.79 9.37 -0.72
C VAL A 199 -12.46 9.53 0.76
N LYS A 200 -13.09 8.75 1.64
CA LYS A 200 -12.81 8.76 3.09
C LYS A 200 -11.33 8.44 3.37
N ASN A 201 -10.77 7.48 2.64
CA ASN A 201 -9.36 7.11 2.77
C ASN A 201 -8.42 8.22 2.27
N HIS A 202 -8.70 8.82 1.10
CA HIS A 202 -7.93 9.99 0.64
C HIS A 202 -7.97 11.13 1.65
N VAL A 203 -9.13 11.41 2.22
CA VAL A 203 -9.26 12.44 3.28
C VAL A 203 -8.40 12.08 4.49
N SER A 204 -8.41 10.83 4.95
CA SER A 204 -7.55 10.40 6.08
C SER A 204 -6.07 10.57 5.78
N ASN A 205 -5.63 10.21 4.58
CA ASN A 205 -4.23 10.37 4.16
C ASN A 205 -3.83 11.85 4.06
N ILE A 206 -4.70 12.71 3.51
CA ILE A 206 -4.49 14.16 3.45
C ILE A 206 -4.33 14.73 4.86
N LEU A 207 -5.20 14.34 5.80
CA LEU A 207 -5.11 14.78 7.20
C LEU A 207 -3.77 14.37 7.83
N SER A 208 -3.33 13.14 7.60
CA SER A 208 -2.04 12.63 8.09
C SER A 208 -0.87 13.41 7.51
N LYS A 209 -0.80 13.57 6.17
CA LYS A 209 0.29 14.25 5.47
C LYS A 209 0.37 15.75 5.80
N LEU A 210 -0.77 16.40 6.00
CA LEU A 210 -0.82 17.81 6.41
C LEU A 210 -0.65 18.00 7.92
N HIS A 211 -0.63 16.91 8.71
CA HIS A 211 -0.68 16.94 10.18
C HIS A 211 -1.91 17.71 10.70
N ALA A 212 -3.05 17.56 10.03
CA ALA A 212 -4.31 18.22 10.37
C ALA A 212 -5.20 17.30 11.20
N GLU A 213 -5.77 17.84 12.28
CA GLU A 213 -6.66 17.09 13.18
C GLU A 213 -8.06 16.86 12.58
N ASN A 214 -8.47 17.73 11.64
CA ASN A 214 -9.78 17.66 11.01
C ASN A 214 -9.78 18.30 9.61
N ARG A 215 -10.86 18.04 8.87
CA ARG A 215 -11.01 18.51 7.46
C ARG A 215 -10.99 20.03 7.30
N THR A 216 -11.46 20.77 8.29
CA THR A 216 -11.47 22.24 8.28
C THR A 216 -10.06 22.78 8.40
N GLN A 217 -9.27 22.19 9.29
CA GLN A 217 -7.86 22.53 9.45
C GLN A 217 -7.06 22.19 8.18
N ALA A 218 -7.29 21.02 7.57
CA ALA A 218 -6.65 20.66 6.32
C ALA A 218 -6.97 21.66 5.18
N ALA A 219 -8.23 22.09 5.07
CA ALA A 219 -8.64 23.09 4.09
C ALA A 219 -7.95 24.44 4.29
N ASN A 220 -7.81 24.89 5.54
CA ASN A 220 -7.12 26.15 5.86
C ASN A 220 -5.62 26.05 5.56
N MET A 221 -4.95 24.98 5.99
CA MET A 221 -3.54 24.74 5.71
C MET A 221 -3.25 24.65 4.22
N ALA A 222 -4.15 24.04 3.44
CA ALA A 222 -4.03 23.95 1.99
C ALA A 222 -4.03 25.34 1.32
N ARG A 223 -4.88 26.26 1.80
CA ARG A 223 -4.91 27.64 1.32
C ARG A 223 -3.68 28.43 1.74
N GLU A 224 -3.27 28.34 3.02
CA GLU A 224 -2.08 29.02 3.55
C GLU A 224 -0.80 28.59 2.84
N ARG A 225 -0.66 27.29 2.57
CA ARG A 225 0.52 26.72 1.87
C ARG A 225 0.42 26.80 0.34
N LYS A 226 -0.65 27.41 -0.21
CA LYS A 226 -0.88 27.55 -1.67
C LYS A 226 -0.85 26.21 -2.41
N LEU A 227 -1.39 25.18 -1.78
CA LEU A 227 -1.52 23.85 -2.38
C LEU A 227 -2.74 23.75 -3.31
N ILE A 228 -3.68 24.69 -3.16
CA ILE A 228 -4.95 24.78 -3.91
C ILE A 228 -5.27 26.25 -4.26
#